data_fd939fb46cdf33bdc66bb5e1703651ed
#
_entry.id   fd939fb46cdf33bdc66bb5e1703651ed
#
_cell.length_a   1.000
_cell.length_b   1.000
_cell.length_c   1.000
_cell.angle_alpha   90.00
_cell.angle_beta   90.00
_cell.angle_gamma   90.00
#
_symmetry.space_group_name_H-M   'P 1'
#
loop_
_entity.id
_entity.type
_entity.pdbx_description
1 polymer ?
#
loop_
_entity_poly.entity_id
_entity_poly.type
_entity_poly.pdbx_seq_one_letter_code
_entity_poly.pdbx_strand_id
1 'polypeptide(L)'
;MTGADWLLVAAIVVLIARWLVGLDGVKDFLTTYPGETELPETAPVGIPTWLAWQHFFNVFFMVLIVKTGWQVRTQKRPPASWTPKWQPGGRKISLTLWTHQSLDLLWLTNGLIYIVLLFATGHWLRIVPTSWEVVPNALSAALQYASLDWPTENGWVNYNSLQLIAYFMTIFIAAPL
;
A
#
# COMPACT_ATOMS: atom_id res chain seq x y z
N MET A 1 17.31 -7.44 -21.65
CA MET A 1 17.81 -8.11 -20.45
C MET A 1 17.08 -9.43 -20.30
N THR A 2 17.83 -10.51 -20.11
CA THR A 2 17.30 -11.86 -19.89
C THR A 2 16.98 -12.06 -18.40
N GLY A 3 16.26 -13.13 -18.04
CA GLY A 3 16.03 -13.46 -16.64
C GLY A 3 17.33 -13.67 -15.84
N ALA A 4 18.38 -14.16 -16.49
CA ALA A 4 19.71 -14.32 -15.91
C ALA A 4 20.36 -12.97 -15.55
N ASP A 5 20.17 -11.94 -16.37
CA ASP A 5 20.71 -10.60 -16.11
C ASP A 5 20.11 -9.98 -14.84
N TRP A 6 18.80 -10.18 -14.63
CA TRP A 6 18.11 -9.71 -13.42
C TRP A 6 18.57 -10.44 -12.15
N LEU A 7 18.80 -11.75 -12.23
CA LEU A 7 19.34 -12.54 -11.09
C LEU A 7 20.77 -12.09 -10.76
N LEU A 8 21.59 -11.81 -11.75
CA LEU A 8 22.95 -11.32 -11.55
C LEU A 8 22.93 -9.93 -10.87
N VAL A 9 22.09 -9.02 -11.33
CA VAL A 9 21.93 -7.69 -10.70
C VAL A 9 21.47 -7.82 -9.26
N ALA A 10 20.48 -8.67 -8.97
CA ALA A 10 20.01 -8.91 -7.61
C ALA A 10 21.13 -9.46 -6.71
N ALA A 11 21.90 -10.44 -7.20
CA ALA A 11 23.04 -10.99 -6.46
C ALA A 11 24.11 -9.92 -6.15
N ILE A 12 24.43 -9.07 -7.12
CA ILE A 12 25.39 -7.96 -6.92
C ILE A 12 24.87 -7.00 -5.86
N VAL A 13 23.59 -6.61 -5.89
CA VAL A 13 22.99 -5.73 -4.88
C VAL A 13 23.10 -6.32 -3.48
N VAL A 14 22.78 -7.62 -3.32
CA VAL A 14 22.90 -8.32 -2.03
C VAL A 14 24.33 -8.34 -1.53
N LEU A 15 25.30 -8.64 -2.41
CA LEU A 15 26.71 -8.67 -2.03
C LEU A 15 27.25 -7.32 -1.61
N ILE A 16 26.88 -6.25 -2.34
CA ILE A 16 27.24 -4.88 -1.97
C ILE A 16 26.59 -4.50 -0.63
N ALA A 17 25.32 -4.78 -0.42
CA ALA A 17 24.62 -4.48 0.82
C ALA A 17 25.27 -5.21 2.01
N ARG A 18 25.60 -6.49 1.86
CA ARG A 18 26.32 -7.28 2.90
C ARG A 18 27.70 -6.73 3.20
N TRP A 19 28.44 -6.30 2.19
CA TRP A 19 29.72 -5.66 2.37
C TRP A 19 29.57 -4.33 3.13
N LEU A 20 28.59 -3.49 2.77
CA LEU A 20 28.31 -2.23 3.47
C LEU A 20 27.98 -2.44 4.93
N VAL A 21 27.10 -3.40 5.26
CA VAL A 21 26.74 -3.75 6.66
C VAL A 21 27.98 -4.22 7.45
N GLY A 22 29.00 -4.74 6.79
CA GLY A 22 30.27 -5.13 7.41
C GLY A 22 31.14 -3.96 7.86
N LEU A 23 30.92 -2.74 7.34
CA LEU A 23 31.75 -1.57 7.67
C LEU A 23 31.37 -1.01 9.06
N ASP A 24 32.38 -0.64 9.87
CA ASP A 24 32.15 -0.19 11.25
C ASP A 24 31.25 1.06 11.32
N GLY A 25 31.46 2.05 10.48
CA GLY A 25 30.60 3.24 10.42
C GLY A 25 29.14 2.93 10.02
N VAL A 26 28.90 1.88 9.23
CA VAL A 26 27.52 1.43 8.89
C VAL A 26 26.92 0.64 10.06
N LYS A 27 27.71 -0.16 10.77
CA LYS A 27 27.25 -0.84 12.00
C LYS A 27 26.83 0.16 13.07
N ASP A 28 27.62 1.22 13.28
CA ASP A 28 27.30 2.28 14.23
C ASP A 28 26.00 3.01 13.80
N PHE A 29 25.83 3.26 12.52
CA PHE A 29 24.59 3.82 11.98
C PHE A 29 23.37 2.90 12.21
N LEU A 30 23.49 1.61 11.93
CA LEU A 30 22.42 0.62 12.14
C LEU A 30 22.11 0.42 13.64
N THR A 31 23.09 0.62 14.51
CA THR A 31 22.88 0.57 15.98
C THR A 31 22.14 1.83 16.46
N THR A 32 22.48 2.99 15.89
CA THR A 32 21.84 4.28 16.23
C THR A 32 20.41 4.35 15.66
N TYR A 33 20.20 3.82 14.46
CA TYR A 33 18.93 3.78 13.75
C TYR A 33 18.59 2.33 13.39
N PRO A 34 17.92 1.59 14.29
CA PRO A 34 17.69 0.15 14.12
C PRO A 34 16.70 -0.23 13.00
N GLY A 35 16.09 0.76 12.34
CA GLY A 35 15.17 0.54 11.23
C GLY A 35 13.70 0.81 11.57
N GLU A 36 13.41 1.10 12.84
CA GLU A 36 12.07 1.45 13.30
C GLU A 36 12.11 2.64 14.27
N THR A 37 11.01 3.35 14.36
CA THR A 37 10.81 4.42 15.35
C THR A 37 9.81 3.95 16.39
N GLU A 38 10.01 4.39 17.63
CA GLU A 38 9.07 4.09 18.71
C GLU A 38 7.69 4.67 18.39
N LEU A 39 6.65 3.84 18.59
CA LEU A 39 5.27 4.31 18.50
C LEU A 39 4.95 5.18 19.73
N PRO A 40 4.16 6.26 19.55
CA PRO A 40 3.60 6.99 20.68
C PRO A 40 2.83 6.04 21.62
N GLU A 41 2.92 6.24 22.94
CA GLU A 41 2.20 5.41 23.93
C GLU A 41 0.69 5.33 23.70
N THR A 42 0.12 6.35 23.04
CA THR A 42 -1.30 6.43 22.68
C THR A 42 -1.66 5.67 21.42
N ALA A 43 -0.66 5.15 20.67
CA ALA A 43 -0.92 4.43 19.43
C ALA A 43 -1.54 3.05 19.74
N PRO A 44 -2.64 2.69 19.06
CA PRO A 44 -3.26 1.39 19.28
C PRO A 44 -2.35 0.27 18.74
N VAL A 45 -2.25 -0.81 19.53
CA VAL A 45 -1.44 -2.00 19.19
C VAL A 45 -2.28 -3.01 18.42
N GLY A 46 -1.65 -3.64 17.44
CA GLY A 46 -2.26 -4.73 16.69
C GLY A 46 -3.04 -4.30 15.44
N ILE A 47 -3.64 -5.28 14.79
CA ILE A 47 -4.44 -5.10 13.56
C ILE A 47 -5.92 -5.23 13.93
N PRO A 48 -6.72 -4.17 13.86
CA PRO A 48 -8.14 -4.23 14.20
C PRO A 48 -8.93 -4.97 13.13
N THR A 49 -10.04 -5.60 13.51
CA THR A 49 -10.90 -6.37 12.61
C THR A 49 -11.42 -5.52 11.44
N TRP A 50 -11.73 -4.25 11.67
CA TRP A 50 -12.20 -3.37 10.59
C TRP A 50 -11.14 -3.19 9.50
N LEU A 51 -9.84 -3.20 9.85
CA LEU A 51 -8.76 -3.09 8.87
C LEU A 51 -8.69 -4.31 7.96
N ALA A 52 -8.89 -5.51 8.50
CA ALA A 52 -8.96 -6.75 7.71
C ALA A 52 -10.11 -6.69 6.69
N TRP A 53 -11.30 -6.21 7.10
CA TRP A 53 -12.43 -6.01 6.18
C TRP A 53 -12.15 -4.97 5.12
N GLN A 54 -11.50 -3.85 5.47
CA GLN A 54 -11.12 -2.82 4.50
C GLN A 54 -10.15 -3.37 3.44
N HIS A 55 -9.18 -4.17 3.83
CA HIS A 55 -8.27 -4.83 2.89
C HIS A 55 -9.01 -5.82 1.99
N PHE A 56 -9.90 -6.62 2.55
CA PHE A 56 -10.72 -7.54 1.77
C PHE A 56 -11.53 -6.79 0.70
N PHE A 57 -12.29 -5.76 1.09
CA PHE A 57 -13.10 -4.99 0.14
C PHE A 57 -12.25 -4.24 -0.88
N ASN A 58 -11.10 -3.72 -0.49
CA ASN A 58 -10.18 -3.09 -1.43
C ASN A 58 -9.74 -4.05 -2.54
N VAL A 59 -9.29 -5.25 -2.19
CA VAL A 59 -8.92 -6.28 -3.17
C VAL A 59 -10.12 -6.73 -3.99
N PHE A 60 -11.26 -6.97 -3.36
CA PHE A 60 -12.49 -7.41 -4.01
C PHE A 60 -12.96 -6.41 -5.08
N PHE A 61 -13.09 -5.13 -4.72
CA PHE A 61 -13.50 -4.10 -5.67
C PHE A 61 -12.44 -3.91 -6.76
N MET A 62 -11.15 -3.89 -6.43
CA MET A 62 -10.07 -3.73 -7.40
C MET A 62 -10.09 -4.84 -8.48
N VAL A 63 -10.26 -6.09 -8.08
CA VAL A 63 -10.36 -7.22 -9.04
C VAL A 63 -11.56 -7.04 -9.97
N LEU A 64 -12.71 -6.62 -9.43
CA LEU A 64 -13.92 -6.39 -10.24
C LEU A 64 -13.78 -5.17 -11.14
N ILE A 65 -13.15 -4.09 -10.67
CA ILE A 65 -12.84 -2.88 -11.46
C ILE A 65 -11.94 -3.23 -12.64
N VAL A 66 -10.84 -3.94 -12.41
CA VAL A 66 -9.93 -4.40 -13.47
C VAL A 66 -10.67 -5.28 -14.48
N LYS A 67 -11.46 -6.26 -14.01
CA LYS A 67 -12.26 -7.14 -14.86
C LYS A 67 -13.25 -6.34 -15.73
N THR A 68 -14.05 -5.48 -15.12
CA THR A 68 -15.07 -4.71 -15.83
C THR A 68 -14.46 -3.65 -16.74
N GLY A 69 -13.37 -3.00 -16.35
CA GLY A 69 -12.60 -2.07 -17.17
C GLY A 69 -12.05 -2.75 -18.44
N TRP A 70 -11.50 -3.95 -18.29
CA TRP A 70 -11.09 -4.77 -19.44
C TRP A 70 -12.27 -5.09 -20.37
N GLN A 71 -13.41 -5.47 -19.81
CA GLN A 71 -14.63 -5.73 -20.58
C GLN A 71 -15.13 -4.49 -21.31
N VAL A 72 -15.17 -3.32 -20.66
CA VAL A 72 -15.56 -2.04 -21.29
C VAL A 72 -14.65 -1.73 -22.49
N ARG A 73 -13.35 -1.99 -22.36
CA ARG A 73 -12.36 -1.72 -23.43
C ARG A 73 -12.46 -2.69 -24.61
N THR A 74 -12.74 -3.96 -24.35
CA THR A 74 -12.65 -5.01 -25.39
C THR A 74 -14.00 -5.39 -26.00
N GLN A 75 -15.11 -5.11 -25.33
CA GLN A 75 -16.45 -5.52 -25.74
C GLN A 75 -16.99 -4.62 -26.86
N LYS A 76 -17.06 -5.15 -28.10
CA LYS A 76 -17.54 -4.39 -29.27
C LYS A 76 -19.06 -4.11 -29.23
N ARG A 77 -19.85 -5.06 -28.71
CA ARG A 77 -21.33 -4.95 -28.61
C ARG A 77 -21.77 -5.38 -27.19
N PRO A 78 -22.21 -4.43 -26.35
CA PRO A 78 -22.68 -4.78 -25.02
C PRO A 78 -24.00 -5.57 -25.10
N PRO A 79 -24.12 -6.68 -24.34
CA PRO A 79 -25.33 -7.53 -24.39
C PRO A 79 -26.56 -6.86 -23.79
N ALA A 80 -26.35 -5.93 -22.87
CA ALA A 80 -27.42 -5.21 -22.18
C ALA A 80 -27.04 -3.73 -21.96
N SER A 81 -28.06 -2.91 -21.78
CA SER A 81 -27.89 -1.46 -21.55
C SER A 81 -28.82 -0.99 -20.47
N TRP A 82 -28.41 0.05 -19.79
CA TRP A 82 -29.17 0.71 -18.75
C TRP A 82 -29.50 2.17 -19.17
N THR A 83 -30.70 2.61 -18.82
CA THR A 83 -31.17 4.00 -19.03
C THR A 83 -31.80 4.49 -17.73
N PRO A 84 -31.42 5.66 -17.21
CA PRO A 84 -32.02 6.21 -15.99
C PRO A 84 -33.53 6.40 -16.14
N LYS A 85 -34.31 5.88 -15.22
CA LYS A 85 -35.77 6.07 -15.22
C LYS A 85 -36.21 7.51 -14.88
N TRP A 86 -35.38 8.23 -14.11
CA TRP A 86 -35.63 9.61 -13.68
C TRP A 86 -35.30 10.66 -14.74
N GLN A 87 -34.67 10.28 -15.85
CA GLN A 87 -34.32 11.18 -16.95
C GLN A 87 -34.86 10.63 -18.26
N PRO A 88 -36.14 10.92 -18.61
CA PRO A 88 -36.71 10.53 -19.89
C PRO A 88 -35.85 11.06 -21.05
N GLY A 89 -35.43 10.18 -21.96
CA GLY A 89 -34.47 10.52 -23.03
C GLY A 89 -33.01 10.52 -22.60
N GLY A 90 -32.69 10.10 -21.38
CA GLY A 90 -31.32 9.95 -20.87
C GLY A 90 -30.45 9.04 -21.74
N ARG A 91 -29.16 9.36 -21.79
CA ARG A 91 -28.20 8.63 -22.61
C ARG A 91 -28.10 7.17 -22.15
N LYS A 92 -28.34 6.27 -23.08
CA LYS A 92 -28.21 4.82 -22.87
C LYS A 92 -26.73 4.45 -22.71
N ILE A 93 -26.39 3.77 -21.62
CA ILE A 93 -25.04 3.24 -21.38
C ILE A 93 -25.06 1.72 -21.30
N SER A 94 -23.93 1.07 -21.59
CA SER A 94 -23.83 -0.38 -21.43
C SER A 94 -23.92 -0.75 -19.93
N LEU A 95 -24.52 -1.90 -19.65
CA LEU A 95 -24.59 -2.41 -18.28
C LEU A 95 -23.19 -2.66 -17.70
N THR A 96 -22.24 -3.09 -18.53
CA THR A 96 -20.84 -3.26 -18.16
C THR A 96 -20.20 -1.95 -17.68
N LEU A 97 -20.44 -0.84 -18.43
CA LEU A 97 -19.94 0.48 -18.02
C LEU A 97 -20.62 0.97 -16.74
N TRP A 98 -21.94 0.77 -16.63
CA TRP A 98 -22.67 1.11 -15.41
C TRP A 98 -22.13 0.36 -14.19
N THR A 99 -21.88 -0.95 -14.33
CA THR A 99 -21.29 -1.79 -13.27
C THR A 99 -19.90 -1.31 -12.90
N HIS A 100 -19.04 -0.98 -13.89
CA HIS A 100 -17.71 -0.46 -13.66
C HIS A 100 -17.74 0.83 -12.82
N GLN A 101 -18.51 1.82 -13.25
CA GLN A 101 -18.67 3.08 -12.52
C GLN A 101 -19.25 2.90 -11.10
N SER A 102 -20.17 1.95 -10.94
CA SER A 102 -20.73 1.64 -9.61
C SER A 102 -19.68 1.03 -8.68
N LEU A 103 -18.82 0.14 -9.20
CA LEU A 103 -17.71 -0.44 -8.46
C LEU A 103 -16.65 0.61 -8.10
N ASP A 104 -16.35 1.55 -9.00
CA ASP A 104 -15.45 2.67 -8.72
C ASP A 104 -15.98 3.52 -7.56
N LEU A 105 -17.27 3.84 -7.57
CA LEU A 105 -17.91 4.60 -6.51
C LEU A 105 -17.87 3.84 -5.16
N LEU A 106 -18.14 2.54 -5.17
CA LEU A 106 -18.05 1.70 -3.97
C LEU A 106 -16.61 1.63 -3.44
N TRP A 107 -15.63 1.52 -4.32
CA TRP A 107 -14.21 1.52 -3.95
C TRP A 107 -13.79 2.86 -3.32
N LEU A 108 -14.17 3.99 -3.92
CA LEU A 108 -13.93 5.33 -3.36
C LEU A 108 -14.60 5.50 -2.00
N THR A 109 -15.84 5.02 -1.86
CA THR A 109 -16.57 5.05 -0.58
C THR A 109 -15.85 4.21 0.48
N ASN A 110 -15.37 3.02 0.11
CA ASN A 110 -14.57 2.17 0.99
C ASN A 110 -13.29 2.88 1.44
N GLY A 111 -12.60 3.58 0.53
CA GLY A 111 -11.43 4.39 0.85
C GLY A 111 -11.74 5.54 1.82
N LEU A 112 -12.86 6.24 1.63
CA LEU A 112 -13.29 7.29 2.55
C LEU A 112 -13.60 6.74 3.95
N ILE A 113 -14.31 5.62 4.03
CA ILE A 113 -14.60 4.93 5.31
C ILE A 113 -13.28 4.53 5.98
N TYR A 114 -12.30 4.03 5.21
CA TYR A 114 -10.98 3.70 5.74
C TYR A 114 -10.30 4.91 6.38
N ILE A 115 -10.26 6.05 5.71
CA ILE A 115 -9.65 7.28 6.24
C ILE A 115 -10.35 7.73 7.52
N VAL A 116 -11.68 7.72 7.55
CA VAL A 116 -12.45 8.09 8.75
C VAL A 116 -12.11 7.15 9.92
N LEU A 117 -12.12 5.83 9.70
CA LEU A 117 -11.78 4.85 10.73
C LEU A 117 -10.32 4.97 11.19
N LEU A 118 -9.39 5.20 10.28
CA LEU A 118 -7.98 5.40 10.56
C LEU A 118 -7.75 6.51 11.60
N PHE A 119 -8.39 7.67 11.38
CA PHE A 119 -8.27 8.80 12.31
C PHE A 119 -9.12 8.62 13.57
N ALA A 120 -10.36 8.15 13.45
CA ALA A 120 -11.25 7.96 14.59
C ALA A 120 -10.74 6.94 15.62
N THR A 121 -9.99 5.93 15.16
CA THR A 121 -9.45 4.87 16.04
C THR A 121 -8.01 5.12 16.48
N GLY A 122 -7.37 6.20 16.04
CA GLY A 122 -5.98 6.53 16.37
C GLY A 122 -4.92 5.72 15.60
N HIS A 123 -5.32 4.80 14.69
CA HIS A 123 -4.37 3.98 13.92
C HIS A 123 -3.53 4.77 12.92
N TRP A 124 -3.89 6.04 12.65
CA TRP A 124 -3.07 6.94 11.85
C TRP A 124 -1.66 7.15 12.45
N LEU A 125 -1.51 7.07 13.78
CA LEU A 125 -0.20 7.17 14.46
C LEU A 125 0.79 6.08 14.03
N ARG A 126 0.30 4.97 13.48
CA ARG A 126 1.11 3.85 13.02
C ARG A 126 1.63 4.00 11.58
N ILE A 127 1.07 4.92 10.80
CA ILE A 127 1.39 5.06 9.37
C ILE A 127 1.74 6.50 8.96
N VAL A 128 1.52 7.49 9.83
CA VAL A 128 1.91 8.88 9.57
C VAL A 128 3.24 9.15 10.26
N PRO A 129 4.29 9.55 9.50
CA PRO A 129 5.57 9.92 10.09
C PRO A 129 5.42 11.11 11.04
N THR A 130 5.71 10.93 12.32
CA THR A 130 5.64 11.98 13.34
C THR A 130 7.01 12.49 13.77
N SER A 131 8.09 11.84 13.35
CA SER A 131 9.48 12.19 13.66
C SER A 131 10.35 12.16 12.40
N TRP A 132 11.36 13.01 12.34
CA TRP A 132 12.39 12.98 11.28
C TRP A 132 13.29 11.75 11.36
N GLU A 133 13.35 11.07 12.49
CA GLU A 133 14.10 9.82 12.67
C GLU A 133 13.58 8.69 11.77
N VAL A 134 12.36 8.81 11.28
CA VAL A 134 11.80 7.89 10.27
C VAL A 134 12.69 7.79 9.04
N VAL A 135 13.34 8.88 8.60
CA VAL A 135 14.17 8.87 7.39
C VAL A 135 15.44 8.03 7.54
N PRO A 136 16.31 8.26 8.55
CA PRO A 136 17.49 7.39 8.73
C PRO A 136 17.09 5.95 9.09
N ASN A 137 16.03 5.73 9.86
CA ASN A 137 15.54 4.38 10.14
C ASN A 137 15.02 3.68 8.88
N ALA A 138 14.38 4.38 7.95
CA ALA A 138 13.97 3.80 6.67
C ALA A 138 15.17 3.37 5.81
N LEU A 139 16.27 4.14 5.83
CA LEU A 139 17.52 3.76 5.16
C LEU A 139 18.13 2.52 5.79
N SER A 140 18.12 2.40 7.12
CA SER A 140 18.54 1.20 7.83
C SER A 140 17.71 -0.01 7.45
N ALA A 141 16.38 0.11 7.48
CA ALA A 141 15.47 -0.97 7.07
C ALA A 141 15.70 -1.38 5.61
N ALA A 142 15.88 -0.41 4.71
CA ALA A 142 16.18 -0.71 3.30
C ALA A 142 17.49 -1.48 3.13
N LEU A 143 18.52 -1.13 3.89
CA LEU A 143 19.81 -1.83 3.87
C LEU A 143 19.69 -3.25 4.45
N GLN A 144 18.94 -3.44 5.54
CA GLN A 144 18.64 -4.75 6.11
C GLN A 144 17.94 -5.65 5.08
N TYR A 145 16.88 -5.16 4.43
CA TYR A 145 16.21 -5.91 3.35
C TYR A 145 17.14 -6.22 2.18
N ALA A 146 17.95 -5.25 1.73
CA ALA A 146 18.88 -5.43 0.61
C ALA A 146 20.00 -6.45 0.93
N SER A 147 20.41 -6.55 2.21
CA SER A 147 21.41 -7.52 2.65
C SER A 147 20.83 -8.91 2.94
N LEU A 148 19.51 -9.09 2.84
CA LEU A 148 18.76 -10.27 3.27
C LEU A 148 18.91 -10.57 4.76
N ASP A 149 19.22 -9.57 5.55
CA ASP A 149 19.21 -9.61 7.01
C ASP A 149 17.87 -9.02 7.48
N TRP A 150 16.87 -9.86 7.42
CA TRP A 150 15.48 -9.44 7.61
C TRP A 150 15.21 -9.13 9.07
N PRO A 151 14.51 -8.02 9.35
CA PRO A 151 14.11 -7.71 10.72
C PRO A 151 13.29 -8.86 11.31
N THR A 152 13.66 -9.30 12.49
CA THR A 152 12.95 -10.36 13.24
C THR A 152 11.75 -9.82 14.03
N GLU A 153 11.56 -8.51 13.99
CA GLU A 153 10.51 -7.77 14.70
C GLU A 153 9.10 -8.10 14.18
N ASN A 154 8.13 -8.08 15.09
CA ASN A 154 6.74 -8.35 14.75
C ASN A 154 6.09 -7.10 14.13
N GLY A 155 6.06 -6.98 12.80
CA GLY A 155 5.47 -5.85 12.07
C GLY A 155 3.99 -5.57 12.36
N TRP A 156 3.28 -6.47 13.04
CA TRP A 156 1.91 -6.22 13.54
C TRP A 156 1.89 -5.32 14.78
N VAL A 157 2.97 -5.32 15.56
CA VAL A 157 3.13 -4.47 16.76
C VAL A 157 3.62 -3.10 16.32
N ASN A 158 4.69 -3.06 15.56
CA ASN A 158 5.27 -1.85 15.00
C ASN A 158 5.69 -2.08 13.54
N TYR A 159 5.46 -1.09 12.68
CA TYR A 159 6.00 -1.11 11.32
C TYR A 159 7.42 -0.55 11.34
N ASN A 160 8.33 -1.17 10.59
CA ASN A 160 9.60 -0.50 10.36
C ASN A 160 9.39 0.80 9.55
N SER A 161 10.36 1.71 9.63
CA SER A 161 10.23 3.05 9.08
C SER A 161 10.09 3.06 7.54
N LEU A 162 10.63 2.05 6.84
CA LEU A 162 10.43 1.90 5.40
C LEU A 162 8.99 1.53 5.06
N GLN A 163 8.38 0.60 5.83
CA GLN A 163 6.97 0.24 5.69
C GLN A 163 6.07 1.43 6.03
N LEU A 164 6.39 2.18 7.08
CA LEU A 164 5.66 3.38 7.48
C LEU A 164 5.62 4.41 6.36
N ILE A 165 6.78 4.74 5.75
CA ILE A 165 6.85 5.63 4.60
C ILE A 165 6.05 5.07 3.41
N ALA A 166 6.18 3.78 3.11
CA ALA A 166 5.47 3.14 2.00
C ALA A 166 3.95 3.22 2.19
N TYR A 167 3.43 2.95 3.39
CA TYR A 167 2.01 3.08 3.70
C TYR A 167 1.53 4.53 3.62
N PHE A 168 2.30 5.46 4.18
CA PHE A 168 1.99 6.89 4.08
C PHE A 168 1.88 7.35 2.62
N MET A 169 2.89 7.04 1.81
CA MET A 169 2.92 7.40 0.40
C MET A 169 1.76 6.77 -0.38
N THR A 170 1.45 5.51 -0.11
CA THR A 170 0.34 4.80 -0.78
C THR A 170 -1.01 5.41 -0.44
N ILE A 171 -1.28 5.66 0.84
CA ILE A 171 -2.60 6.06 1.33
C ILE A 171 -2.87 7.55 1.10
N PHE A 172 -1.88 8.41 1.35
CA PHE A 172 -2.08 9.86 1.34
C PHE A 172 -1.60 10.55 0.05
N ILE A 173 -0.83 9.87 -0.79
CA ILE A 173 -0.31 10.45 -2.03
C ILE A 173 -0.78 9.66 -3.24
N ALA A 174 -0.45 8.38 -3.36
CA ALA A 174 -0.73 7.61 -4.57
C ALA A 174 -2.22 7.28 -4.75
N ALA A 175 -2.96 6.98 -3.68
CA ALA A 175 -4.38 6.65 -3.78
C ALA A 175 -5.28 7.87 -4.10
N PRO A 176 -4.99 9.12 -3.66
CA PRO A 176 -5.75 10.31 -4.05
C PRO A 176 -5.46 10.83 -5.46
N LEU A 177 -4.29 10.48 -6.07
CA LEU A 177 -3.90 10.87 -7.44
C LEU A 177 -4.53 10.01 -8.51
#